data_b2346f2c87fc9903db341126e49f2fd5
#
_entry.id   b2346f2c87fc9903db341126e49f2fd5
#
_cell.length_a   1.000
_cell.length_b   1.000
_cell.length_c   1.000
_cell.angle_alpha   90.00
_cell.angle_beta   90.00
_cell.angle_gamma   90.00
#
_symmetry.space_group_name_H-M   'P 1'
#
loop_
_entity.id
_entity.type
_entity.pdbx_description
1 polymer ?
#
loop_
_entity_poly.entity_id
_entity_poly.type
_entity_poly.pdbx_seq_one_letter_code
_entity_poly.pdbx_strand_id
1 'polypeptide(L)'
;MATDTLVSISLGKEKQAAMDRFLAKGFPTNKWEEWKYASLKSLNDIDWNWNSSETPTNASSTSIEGSLQLQSLNGKFTTVGSLPNGVEILEFSAFAAQNPDFITKWEKRNQILDQNSLYDLNDALTTTHQVIWVKAGTTLPQPIVHQLLADVSIASAIQSKLLIYIEKGANVTWVDDLRSNSSSETILSNYVQEIWVEESANLTFVKTQDFALKTTHVDHTFIFQQANSQ
;
A
#
# COMPACT_ATOMS: atom_id res chain seq x y z
N MET A 1 1.93 26.23 -2.82
CA MET A 1 1.80 25.09 -3.77
C MET A 1 1.95 23.79 -3.00
N ALA A 2 1.40 22.67 -3.48
CA ALA A 2 1.43 21.37 -2.76
C ALA A 2 2.81 20.94 -2.25
N THR A 3 3.87 21.31 -2.98
CA THR A 3 5.27 21.00 -2.64
C THR A 3 5.85 21.85 -1.51
N ASP A 4 5.33 23.02 -1.25
CA ASP A 4 5.89 23.93 -0.21
C ASP A 4 5.58 23.40 1.19
N THR A 5 4.42 22.76 1.37
CA THR A 5 4.02 22.14 2.63
C THR A 5 4.84 20.86 2.91
N LEU A 6 5.22 20.11 1.86
CA LEU A 6 6.06 18.92 2.00
C LEU A 6 7.47 19.21 2.54
N VAL A 7 8.06 20.33 2.14
CA VAL A 7 9.43 20.71 2.57
C VAL A 7 9.51 20.96 4.07
N SER A 8 8.39 21.29 4.73
CA SER A 8 8.34 21.55 6.17
C SER A 8 8.19 20.31 7.04
N ILE A 9 7.98 19.11 6.45
CA ILE A 9 7.79 17.87 7.21
C ILE A 9 9.16 17.36 7.70
N SER A 10 9.30 17.18 9.00
CA SER A 10 10.52 16.62 9.59
C SER A 10 10.55 15.09 9.40
N LEU A 11 11.51 14.60 8.61
CA LEU A 11 11.66 13.18 8.25
C LEU A 11 12.99 12.62 8.75
N GLY A 12 13.03 11.33 9.01
CA GLY A 12 14.31 10.62 9.22
C GLY A 12 15.10 10.52 7.92
N LYS A 13 16.41 10.23 8.02
CA LYS A 13 17.37 10.31 6.90
C LYS A 13 16.93 9.55 5.62
N GLU A 14 16.43 8.32 5.76
CA GLU A 14 16.00 7.50 4.61
C GLU A 14 14.75 8.07 3.94
N LYS A 15 13.77 8.45 4.74
CA LYS A 15 12.55 9.11 4.26
C LYS A 15 12.83 10.45 3.63
N GLN A 16 13.79 11.20 4.17
CA GLN A 16 14.23 12.47 3.56
C GLN A 16 14.82 12.24 2.18
N ALA A 17 15.66 11.21 2.01
CA ALA A 17 16.23 10.89 0.69
C ALA A 17 15.14 10.51 -0.34
N ALA A 18 14.08 9.80 0.09
CA ALA A 18 12.92 9.52 -0.76
C ALA A 18 12.14 10.79 -1.11
N MET A 19 11.93 11.68 -0.14
CA MET A 19 11.30 12.98 -0.37
C MET A 19 12.09 13.83 -1.36
N ASP A 20 13.40 13.89 -1.23
CA ASP A 20 14.28 14.65 -2.13
C ASP A 20 14.17 14.13 -3.58
N ARG A 21 14.07 12.80 -3.77
CA ARG A 21 13.85 12.22 -5.09
C ARG A 21 12.48 12.58 -5.67
N PHE A 22 11.43 12.56 -4.82
CA PHE A 22 10.10 13.01 -5.24
C PHE A 22 10.11 14.50 -5.64
N LEU A 23 10.68 15.37 -4.81
CA LEU A 23 10.71 16.81 -5.07
C LEU A 23 11.50 17.16 -6.34
N ALA A 24 12.54 16.38 -6.66
CA ALA A 24 13.30 16.56 -7.90
C ALA A 24 12.50 16.20 -9.16
N LYS A 25 11.57 15.25 -9.08
CA LYS A 25 10.76 14.78 -10.20
C LYS A 25 9.36 15.40 -10.23
N GLY A 26 8.73 15.59 -9.07
CA GLY A 26 7.35 16.02 -8.89
C GLY A 26 6.31 14.97 -9.28
N PHE A 27 5.05 15.40 -9.41
CA PHE A 27 3.98 14.54 -9.90
C PHE A 27 4.17 14.21 -11.39
N PRO A 28 3.84 12.97 -11.80
CA PRO A 28 3.94 12.54 -13.19
C PRO A 28 3.14 13.42 -14.13
N THR A 29 3.68 13.64 -15.32
CA THR A 29 3.04 14.38 -16.40
C THR A 29 3.01 13.55 -17.69
N ASN A 30 2.19 13.94 -18.63
CA ASN A 30 2.12 13.29 -19.95
C ASN A 30 3.43 13.41 -20.78
N LYS A 31 4.45 14.07 -20.27
CA LYS A 31 5.80 14.09 -20.87
C LYS A 31 6.61 12.84 -20.54
N TRP A 32 6.18 12.08 -19.54
CA TRP A 32 6.83 10.82 -19.15
C TRP A 32 6.17 9.67 -19.91
N GLU A 33 6.95 8.75 -20.47
CA GLU A 33 6.43 7.71 -21.37
C GLU A 33 5.38 6.85 -20.68
N GLU A 34 5.60 6.46 -19.40
CA GLU A 34 4.66 5.65 -18.63
C GLU A 34 3.35 6.40 -18.34
N TRP A 35 3.37 7.74 -18.38
CA TRP A 35 2.24 8.61 -18.05
C TRP A 35 1.69 9.35 -19.27
N LYS A 36 2.05 8.92 -20.48
CA LYS A 36 1.67 9.57 -21.74
C LYS A 36 0.17 9.85 -21.87
N TYR A 37 -0.65 8.94 -21.37
CA TYR A 37 -2.11 9.03 -21.45
C TYR A 37 -2.78 9.51 -20.16
N ALA A 38 -2.02 9.76 -19.11
CA ALA A 38 -2.50 10.25 -17.84
C ALA A 38 -1.54 11.31 -17.27
N SER A 39 -2.08 12.40 -16.74
CA SER A 39 -1.27 13.46 -16.14
C SER A 39 -1.80 13.76 -14.76
N LEU A 40 -0.92 13.73 -13.79
CA LEU A 40 -1.22 14.11 -12.40
C LEU A 40 -0.75 15.55 -12.09
N LYS A 41 -0.43 16.35 -13.10
CA LYS A 41 0.06 17.72 -12.94
C LYS A 41 -0.89 18.60 -12.12
N SER A 42 -2.21 18.41 -12.28
CA SER A 42 -3.23 19.16 -11.54
C SER A 42 -3.18 18.96 -10.02
N LEU A 43 -2.58 17.87 -9.57
CA LEU A 43 -2.41 17.59 -8.13
C LEU A 43 -1.44 18.58 -7.46
N ASN A 44 -0.58 19.29 -8.24
CA ASN A 44 0.29 20.33 -7.72
C ASN A 44 -0.46 21.58 -7.23
N ASP A 45 -1.68 21.79 -7.71
CA ASP A 45 -2.47 23.00 -7.43
C ASP A 45 -3.36 22.83 -6.19
N ILE A 46 -3.35 21.63 -5.58
CA ILE A 46 -4.18 21.29 -4.41
C ILE A 46 -3.35 21.48 -3.13
N ASP A 47 -3.94 22.12 -2.15
CA ASP A 47 -3.37 22.21 -0.80
C ASP A 47 -3.72 20.93 -0.02
N TRP A 48 -2.78 20.00 -0.02
CA TRP A 48 -2.97 18.68 0.55
C TRP A 48 -2.73 18.63 2.06
N ASN A 49 -3.64 18.00 2.78
CA ASN A 49 -3.31 17.42 4.08
C ASN A 49 -2.48 16.13 3.85
N TRP A 50 -1.19 16.21 4.11
CA TRP A 50 -0.26 15.08 3.99
C TRP A 50 -0.24 14.17 5.22
N ASN A 51 -0.89 14.58 6.30
CA ASN A 51 -0.94 13.85 7.56
C ASN A 51 -2.37 13.36 7.84
N SER A 52 -2.86 12.46 7.00
CA SER A 52 -4.24 11.96 7.04
C SER A 52 -4.50 11.02 8.24
N SER A 53 -4.24 11.52 9.46
CA SER A 53 -4.52 10.75 10.69
C SER A 53 -5.97 10.83 11.16
N GLU A 54 -6.86 11.43 10.37
CA GLU A 54 -8.27 11.57 10.73
C GLU A 54 -8.92 10.20 10.93
N THR A 55 -9.61 10.06 12.06
CA THR A 55 -10.46 8.90 12.32
C THR A 55 -11.82 9.20 11.71
N PRO A 56 -12.26 8.50 10.67
CA PRO A 56 -13.55 8.76 10.06
C PRO A 56 -14.68 8.48 11.04
N THR A 57 -15.72 9.27 10.94
CA THR A 57 -16.92 9.15 11.78
C THR A 57 -17.88 8.04 11.32
N ASN A 58 -17.73 7.53 10.07
CA ASN A 58 -18.68 6.61 9.47
C ASN A 58 -18.02 5.56 8.55
N ALA A 59 -16.95 4.92 8.97
CA ALA A 59 -16.35 3.85 8.20
C ALA A 59 -17.30 2.65 8.09
N SER A 60 -18.06 2.57 7.00
CA SER A 60 -18.87 1.40 6.68
C SER A 60 -17.94 0.29 6.18
N SER A 61 -17.67 -0.69 7.01
CA SER A 61 -17.00 -1.92 6.58
C SER A 61 -18.00 -2.83 5.87
N THR A 62 -17.76 -3.16 4.63
CA THR A 62 -18.47 -4.26 3.96
C THR A 62 -17.77 -5.56 4.32
N SER A 63 -18.40 -6.40 5.13
CA SER A 63 -17.85 -7.72 5.40
C SER A 63 -18.25 -8.69 4.29
N ILE A 64 -17.29 -9.42 3.76
CA ILE A 64 -17.56 -10.59 2.91
C ILE A 64 -17.69 -11.78 3.85
N GLU A 65 -18.89 -12.38 3.90
CA GLU A 65 -19.15 -13.52 4.77
C GLU A 65 -18.15 -14.66 4.49
N GLY A 66 -17.65 -15.27 5.54
CA GLY A 66 -16.69 -16.37 5.44
C GLY A 66 -15.27 -15.97 5.05
N SER A 67 -14.88 -14.72 5.24
CA SER A 67 -13.51 -14.24 4.98
C SER A 67 -12.83 -13.68 6.23
N LEU A 68 -11.49 -13.68 6.22
CA LEU A 68 -10.70 -12.92 7.18
C LEU A 68 -10.66 -11.45 6.73
N GLN A 69 -11.11 -10.55 7.59
CA GLN A 69 -11.17 -9.12 7.29
C GLN A 69 -9.95 -8.37 7.85
N LEU A 70 -9.27 -7.67 6.97
CA LEU A 70 -8.23 -6.70 7.31
C LEU A 70 -8.68 -5.33 6.77
N GLN A 71 -8.31 -4.26 7.46
CA GLN A 71 -8.70 -2.93 7.03
C GLN A 71 -7.53 -1.96 7.12
N SER A 72 -7.39 -1.12 6.10
CA SER A 72 -6.57 0.08 6.13
C SER A 72 -7.47 1.29 5.93
N LEU A 73 -7.48 2.18 6.90
CA LEU A 73 -8.30 3.37 6.91
C LEU A 73 -7.43 4.61 6.89
N ASN A 74 -7.55 5.43 5.84
CA ASN A 74 -6.71 6.62 5.63
C ASN A 74 -5.20 6.31 5.82
N GLY A 75 -4.74 5.17 5.29
CA GLY A 75 -3.35 4.72 5.41
C GLY A 75 -2.98 4.02 6.72
N LYS A 76 -3.90 3.95 7.70
CA LYS A 76 -3.67 3.23 8.96
C LYS A 76 -4.26 1.83 8.90
N PHE A 77 -3.42 0.84 9.14
CA PHE A 77 -3.81 -0.56 9.16
C PHE A 77 -4.45 -0.95 10.49
N THR A 78 -5.53 -1.71 10.43
CA THR A 78 -6.20 -2.33 11.58
C THR A 78 -6.61 -3.76 11.24
N THR A 79 -6.61 -4.64 12.24
CA THR A 79 -7.10 -6.02 12.09
C THR A 79 -8.51 -6.10 12.60
N VAL A 80 -9.41 -6.72 11.83
CA VAL A 80 -10.78 -6.96 12.22
C VAL A 80 -10.97 -8.47 12.45
N GLY A 81 -11.02 -8.86 13.71
CA GLY A 81 -11.18 -10.26 14.11
C GLY A 81 -9.89 -10.97 14.48
N SER A 82 -9.96 -12.27 14.68
CA SER A 82 -8.82 -13.12 15.02
C SER A 82 -8.12 -13.64 13.76
N LEU A 83 -6.79 -13.68 13.79
CA LEU A 83 -6.01 -14.29 12.71
C LEU A 83 -6.11 -15.80 12.74
N PRO A 84 -6.18 -16.46 11.58
CA PRO A 84 -6.11 -17.91 11.49
C PRO A 84 -4.69 -18.39 11.83
N ASN A 85 -4.58 -19.65 12.21
CA ASN A 85 -3.28 -20.28 12.41
C ASN A 85 -2.43 -20.16 11.14
N GLY A 86 -1.15 -19.83 11.31
CA GLY A 86 -0.22 -19.68 10.21
C GLY A 86 -0.22 -18.29 9.54
N VAL A 87 -1.00 -17.33 10.06
CA VAL A 87 -0.95 -15.93 9.59
C VAL A 87 -0.54 -15.03 10.74
N GLU A 88 0.45 -14.19 10.50
CA GLU A 88 0.90 -13.15 11.42
C GLU A 88 0.84 -11.78 10.73
N ILE A 89 0.60 -10.74 11.52
CA ILE A 89 0.66 -9.35 11.09
C ILE A 89 1.67 -8.62 11.97
N LEU A 90 2.68 -8.06 11.34
CA LEU A 90 3.80 -7.42 12.02
C LEU A 90 4.11 -6.07 11.39
N GLU A 91 4.69 -5.16 12.16
CA GLU A 91 5.44 -4.04 11.61
C GLU A 91 6.67 -4.56 10.86
N PHE A 92 7.04 -3.90 9.77
CA PHE A 92 8.16 -4.33 8.92
C PHE A 92 9.47 -4.53 9.69
N SER A 93 9.76 -3.65 10.66
CA SER A 93 10.95 -3.75 11.50
C SER A 93 10.96 -5.03 12.37
N ALA A 94 9.82 -5.41 12.91
CA ALA A 94 9.68 -6.64 13.70
C ALA A 94 9.78 -7.90 12.83
N PHE A 95 9.21 -7.85 11.62
CA PHE A 95 9.34 -8.91 10.63
C PHE A 95 10.80 -9.06 10.16
N ALA A 96 11.46 -7.94 9.84
CA ALA A 96 12.85 -7.91 9.39
C ALA A 96 13.81 -8.54 10.40
N ALA A 97 13.62 -8.26 11.68
CA ALA A 97 14.43 -8.85 12.74
C ALA A 97 14.31 -10.37 12.81
N GLN A 98 13.18 -10.93 12.42
CA GLN A 98 12.92 -12.38 12.40
C GLN A 98 13.33 -13.05 11.08
N ASN A 99 13.51 -12.29 10.00
CA ASN A 99 13.71 -12.78 8.64
C ASN A 99 14.91 -12.12 7.92
N PRO A 100 16.13 -12.21 8.45
CA PRO A 100 17.30 -11.51 7.88
C PRO A 100 17.63 -11.97 6.44
N ASP A 101 17.41 -13.24 6.13
CA ASP A 101 17.65 -13.77 4.78
C ASP A 101 16.66 -13.19 3.75
N PHE A 102 15.40 -13.01 4.15
CA PHE A 102 14.43 -12.32 3.32
C PHE A 102 14.83 -10.86 3.08
N ILE A 103 15.28 -10.16 4.12
CA ILE A 103 15.69 -8.77 3.99
C ILE A 103 16.80 -8.59 2.97
N THR A 104 17.76 -9.51 2.94
CA THR A 104 18.83 -9.49 1.92
C THR A 104 18.29 -9.59 0.49
N LYS A 105 17.21 -10.37 0.27
CA LYS A 105 16.52 -10.43 -1.03
C LYS A 105 15.72 -9.16 -1.29
N TRP A 106 15.01 -8.69 -0.27
CA TRP A 106 14.15 -7.52 -0.35
C TRP A 106 14.92 -6.24 -0.69
N GLU A 107 16.09 -6.03 -0.12
CA GLU A 107 16.96 -4.88 -0.43
C GLU A 107 17.40 -4.87 -1.90
N LYS A 108 17.64 -6.05 -2.49
CA LYS A 108 18.02 -6.16 -3.89
C LYS A 108 16.90 -5.78 -4.88
N ARG A 109 15.64 -5.76 -4.43
CA ARG A 109 14.48 -5.40 -5.28
C ARG A 109 14.58 -3.98 -5.84
N ASN A 110 15.25 -3.06 -5.14
CA ASN A 110 15.46 -1.68 -5.60
C ASN A 110 16.14 -1.60 -6.97
N GLN A 111 16.86 -2.65 -7.39
CA GLN A 111 17.45 -2.75 -8.72
C GLN A 111 16.42 -3.12 -9.80
N ILE A 112 15.26 -3.64 -9.39
CA ILE A 112 14.18 -4.14 -10.26
C ILE A 112 13.02 -3.14 -10.29
N LEU A 113 12.75 -2.46 -9.17
CA LEU A 113 11.68 -1.48 -9.07
C LEU A 113 12.07 -0.22 -9.84
N ASP A 114 11.26 0.11 -10.82
CA ASP A 114 11.38 1.38 -11.50
C ASP A 114 11.10 2.51 -10.51
N GLN A 115 12.02 3.48 -10.42
CA GLN A 115 11.94 4.56 -9.45
C GLN A 115 10.91 5.61 -9.90
N ASN A 116 9.65 5.27 -9.72
CA ASN A 116 8.53 6.17 -9.95
C ASN A 116 8.47 7.21 -8.82
N SER A 117 8.21 8.46 -9.15
CA SER A 117 8.14 9.54 -8.15
C SER A 117 7.06 9.33 -7.11
N LEU A 118 5.94 8.68 -7.45
CA LEU A 118 4.88 8.39 -6.49
C LEU A 118 5.24 7.25 -5.53
N TYR A 119 6.11 6.34 -5.96
CA TYR A 119 6.73 5.37 -5.06
C TYR A 119 7.66 6.07 -4.07
N ASP A 120 8.49 7.02 -4.54
CA ASP A 120 9.33 7.85 -3.67
C ASP A 120 8.50 8.65 -2.67
N LEU A 121 7.37 9.24 -3.10
CA LEU A 121 6.43 9.94 -2.22
C LEU A 121 5.83 9.02 -1.14
N ASN A 122 5.46 7.81 -1.54
CA ASN A 122 4.94 6.81 -0.62
C ASN A 122 6.00 6.41 0.42
N ASP A 123 7.23 6.13 0.00
CA ASP A 123 8.34 5.79 0.91
C ASP A 123 8.63 6.91 1.90
N ALA A 124 8.55 8.16 1.47
CA ALA A 124 8.81 9.32 2.31
C ALA A 124 7.73 9.50 3.40
N LEU A 125 6.46 9.34 3.04
CA LEU A 125 5.34 9.76 3.88
C LEU A 125 4.60 8.62 4.58
N THR A 126 4.77 7.38 4.15
CA THR A 126 4.13 6.23 4.84
C THR A 126 4.54 6.18 6.31
N THR A 127 3.56 6.15 7.19
CA THR A 127 3.79 6.11 8.65
C THR A 127 3.87 4.69 9.18
N THR A 128 3.22 3.74 8.52
CA THR A 128 3.17 2.32 8.92
C THR A 128 3.47 1.44 7.72
N HIS A 129 4.37 0.48 7.88
CA HIS A 129 4.65 -0.55 6.88
C HIS A 129 4.34 -1.90 7.48
N GLN A 130 3.13 -2.39 7.20
CA GLN A 130 2.66 -3.67 7.72
C GLN A 130 3.10 -4.82 6.84
N VAL A 131 3.34 -5.95 7.48
CA VAL A 131 3.65 -7.22 6.83
C VAL A 131 2.58 -8.24 7.19
N ILE A 132 1.95 -8.81 6.16
CA ILE A 132 1.09 -9.98 6.30
C ILE A 132 1.97 -11.18 5.98
N TRP A 133 2.26 -11.96 7.00
CA TRP A 133 3.15 -13.11 6.90
C TRP A 133 2.36 -14.41 6.96
N VAL A 134 2.31 -15.13 5.84
CA VAL A 134 1.71 -16.46 5.75
C VAL A 134 2.80 -17.50 5.83
N LYS A 135 2.78 -18.28 6.91
CA LYS A 135 3.80 -19.29 7.23
C LYS A 135 3.80 -20.45 6.25
N ALA A 136 4.95 -21.11 6.16
CA ALA A 136 5.16 -22.24 5.26
C ALA A 136 4.09 -23.34 5.41
N GLY A 137 3.60 -23.87 4.27
CA GLY A 137 2.62 -24.93 4.22
C GLY A 137 1.22 -24.55 4.70
N THR A 138 0.97 -23.30 5.04
CA THR A 138 -0.36 -22.84 5.45
C THR A 138 -1.32 -22.87 4.27
N THR A 139 -2.47 -23.54 4.43
CA THR A 139 -3.58 -23.48 3.47
C THR A 139 -4.76 -22.79 4.14
N LEU A 140 -5.15 -21.65 3.61
CA LEU A 140 -6.27 -20.89 4.11
C LEU A 140 -7.55 -21.31 3.37
N PRO A 141 -8.56 -21.85 4.07
CA PRO A 141 -9.82 -22.24 3.43
C PRO A 141 -10.70 -21.02 3.07
N GLN A 142 -10.40 -19.88 3.67
CA GLN A 142 -11.14 -18.64 3.48
C GLN A 142 -10.22 -17.58 2.89
N PRO A 143 -10.73 -16.68 2.02
CA PRO A 143 -9.96 -15.57 1.50
C PRO A 143 -9.62 -14.57 2.62
N ILE A 144 -8.44 -13.95 2.50
CA ILE A 144 -8.13 -12.73 3.22
C ILE A 144 -8.65 -11.56 2.39
N VAL A 145 -9.52 -10.75 2.96
CA VAL A 145 -10.03 -9.54 2.34
C VAL A 145 -9.40 -8.33 3.03
N HIS A 146 -8.58 -7.59 2.30
CA HIS A 146 -8.02 -6.33 2.75
C HIS A 146 -8.83 -5.17 2.17
N GLN A 147 -9.58 -4.50 3.01
CA GLN A 147 -10.31 -3.30 2.65
C GLN A 147 -9.43 -2.07 2.84
N LEU A 148 -9.10 -1.39 1.75
CA LEU A 148 -8.45 -0.08 1.77
C LEU A 148 -9.52 0.98 1.59
N LEU A 149 -9.80 1.73 2.65
CA LEU A 149 -10.82 2.76 2.66
C LEU A 149 -10.20 4.15 2.83
N ALA A 150 -10.55 5.07 1.94
CA ALA A 150 -10.25 6.49 2.04
C ALA A 150 -11.53 7.26 2.41
N ASP A 151 -11.51 7.92 3.57
CA ASP A 151 -12.62 8.72 4.08
C ASP A 151 -12.08 9.94 4.82
N VAL A 152 -12.20 11.11 4.24
CA VAL A 152 -11.57 12.34 4.72
C VAL A 152 -12.54 13.52 4.69
N SER A 153 -12.33 14.48 5.57
CA SER A 153 -13.13 15.71 5.69
C SER A 153 -12.50 16.94 5.03
N ILE A 154 -11.24 16.82 4.61
CA ILE A 154 -10.47 17.84 3.85
C ILE A 154 -9.67 17.18 2.74
N ALA A 155 -9.21 17.97 1.77
CA ALA A 155 -8.38 17.45 0.68
C ALA A 155 -7.12 16.76 1.25
N SER A 156 -7.00 15.45 1.03
CA SER A 156 -5.96 14.63 1.68
C SER A 156 -5.21 13.74 0.72
N ALA A 157 -3.90 13.63 0.93
CA ALA A 157 -3.02 12.68 0.24
C ALA A 157 -2.64 11.52 1.17
N ILE A 158 -3.28 10.38 0.94
CA ILE A 158 -3.14 9.16 1.75
C ILE A 158 -2.03 8.31 1.17
N GLN A 159 -1.09 7.90 2.02
CA GLN A 159 -0.02 6.96 1.66
C GLN A 159 -0.25 5.65 2.39
N SER A 160 -0.35 4.56 1.65
CA SER A 160 -0.51 3.21 2.20
C SER A 160 0.56 2.28 1.66
N LYS A 161 1.15 1.46 2.52
CA LYS A 161 2.16 0.49 2.14
C LYS A 161 1.92 -0.85 2.84
N LEU A 162 1.99 -1.94 2.05
CA LEU A 162 1.76 -3.28 2.54
C LEU A 162 2.77 -4.25 1.91
N LEU A 163 3.35 -5.11 2.75
CA LEU A 163 4.11 -6.28 2.30
C LEU A 163 3.29 -7.54 2.60
N ILE A 164 3.11 -8.38 1.60
CA ILE A 164 2.52 -9.73 1.75
C ILE A 164 3.64 -10.73 1.48
N TYR A 165 3.99 -11.49 2.50
CA TYR A 165 5.02 -12.53 2.40
C TYR A 165 4.39 -13.90 2.58
N ILE A 166 4.40 -14.69 1.51
CA ILE A 166 3.78 -16.02 1.42
C ILE A 166 4.92 -17.04 1.34
N GLU A 167 5.15 -17.75 2.44
CA GLU A 167 6.22 -18.72 2.53
C GLU A 167 5.95 -19.98 1.69
N LYS A 168 7.01 -20.78 1.56
CA LYS A 168 7.06 -22.00 0.76
C LYS A 168 5.85 -22.91 0.97
N GLY A 169 5.20 -23.30 -0.14
CA GLY A 169 4.11 -24.25 -0.16
C GLY A 169 2.80 -23.74 0.47
N ALA A 170 2.71 -22.49 0.82
CA ALA A 170 1.45 -21.92 1.33
C ALA A 170 0.44 -21.69 0.20
N ASN A 171 -0.86 -21.71 0.53
CA ASN A 171 -1.95 -21.51 -0.42
C ASN A 171 -2.93 -20.45 0.11
N VAL A 172 -3.06 -19.34 -0.60
CA VAL A 172 -3.76 -18.13 -0.14
C VAL A 172 -4.63 -17.56 -1.26
N THR A 173 -5.85 -17.16 -0.91
CA THR A 173 -6.64 -16.24 -1.71
C THR A 173 -6.63 -14.87 -1.03
N TRP A 174 -6.16 -13.87 -1.74
CA TRP A 174 -6.12 -12.48 -1.29
C TRP A 174 -7.05 -11.62 -2.14
N VAL A 175 -7.85 -10.80 -1.47
CA VAL A 175 -8.75 -9.85 -2.13
C VAL A 175 -8.45 -8.44 -1.61
N ASP A 176 -8.04 -7.54 -2.49
CA ASP A 176 -8.03 -6.10 -2.21
C ASP A 176 -9.38 -5.52 -2.59
N ASP A 177 -10.05 -4.90 -1.62
CA ASP A 177 -11.29 -4.16 -1.80
C ASP A 177 -11.02 -2.66 -1.56
N LEU A 178 -10.78 -1.94 -2.67
CA LEU A 178 -10.31 -0.56 -2.65
C LEU A 178 -11.49 0.40 -2.81
N ARG A 179 -11.69 1.27 -1.82
CA ARG A 179 -12.85 2.16 -1.80
C ARG A 179 -12.52 3.55 -1.29
N SER A 180 -13.35 4.52 -1.69
CA SER A 180 -13.47 5.80 -1.00
C SER A 180 -14.92 6.15 -0.77
N ASN A 181 -15.20 6.77 0.37
CA ASN A 181 -16.54 7.28 0.62
C ASN A 181 -16.85 8.45 -0.33
N SER A 182 -18.14 8.63 -0.61
CA SER A 182 -18.65 9.78 -1.37
C SER A 182 -18.44 11.05 -0.57
N SER A 183 -17.23 11.61 -0.61
CA SER A 183 -16.91 12.88 0.03
C SER A 183 -16.96 14.02 -1.00
N SER A 184 -17.23 15.22 -0.51
CA SER A 184 -17.07 16.46 -1.29
C SER A 184 -15.60 16.77 -1.56
N GLU A 185 -14.69 16.07 -0.86
CA GLU A 185 -13.27 16.38 -0.80
C GLU A 185 -12.46 15.63 -1.85
N THR A 186 -11.33 16.22 -2.23
CA THR A 186 -10.40 15.58 -3.17
C THR A 186 -9.45 14.65 -2.44
N ILE A 187 -9.27 13.43 -2.96
CA ILE A 187 -8.43 12.41 -2.36
C ILE A 187 -7.35 11.99 -3.37
N LEU A 188 -6.09 11.98 -2.92
CA LEU A 188 -5.03 11.21 -3.54
C LEU A 188 -4.79 9.97 -2.69
N SER A 189 -5.14 8.80 -3.22
CA SER A 189 -4.83 7.52 -2.59
C SER A 189 -3.64 6.89 -3.32
N ASN A 190 -2.48 6.88 -2.68
CA ASN A 190 -1.24 6.32 -3.23
C ASN A 190 -0.91 5.04 -2.46
N TYR A 191 -1.13 3.91 -3.11
CA TYR A 191 -1.00 2.59 -2.52
C TYR A 191 0.17 1.82 -3.13
N VAL A 192 1.06 1.34 -2.28
CA VAL A 192 2.17 0.46 -2.67
C VAL A 192 1.99 -0.89 -2.00
N GLN A 193 2.01 -1.94 -2.80
CA GLN A 193 1.89 -3.31 -2.34
C GLN A 193 3.02 -4.15 -2.93
N GLU A 194 3.76 -4.83 -2.06
CA GLU A 194 4.78 -5.80 -2.44
C GLU A 194 4.33 -7.20 -2.02
N ILE A 195 4.27 -8.12 -2.97
CA ILE A 195 3.82 -9.49 -2.73
C ILE A 195 4.96 -10.45 -3.08
N TRP A 196 5.40 -11.21 -2.10
CA TRP A 196 6.43 -12.23 -2.27
C TRP A 196 5.83 -13.62 -2.14
N VAL A 197 5.93 -14.39 -3.23
CA VAL A 197 5.38 -15.75 -3.32
C VAL A 197 6.56 -16.71 -3.42
N GLU A 198 6.88 -17.37 -2.30
CA GLU A 198 8.01 -18.27 -2.20
C GLU A 198 7.78 -19.60 -2.94
N GLU A 199 8.83 -20.41 -3.01
CA GLU A 199 8.85 -21.68 -3.78
C GLU A 199 7.60 -22.54 -3.53
N SER A 200 6.95 -22.96 -4.61
CA SER A 200 5.75 -23.83 -4.59
C SER A 200 4.57 -23.26 -3.83
N ALA A 201 4.56 -21.97 -3.48
CA ALA A 201 3.38 -21.33 -2.92
C ALA A 201 2.39 -20.93 -4.02
N ASN A 202 1.11 -20.84 -3.67
CA ASN A 202 0.02 -20.48 -4.58
C ASN A 202 -0.72 -19.25 -4.05
N LEU A 203 -0.88 -18.24 -4.90
CA LEU A 203 -1.64 -17.04 -4.61
C LEU A 203 -2.74 -16.83 -5.66
N THR A 204 -4.00 -16.81 -5.20
CA THR A 204 -5.08 -16.21 -5.99
C THR A 204 -5.23 -14.75 -5.53
N PHE A 205 -4.98 -13.81 -6.44
CA PHE A 205 -5.03 -12.38 -6.16
C PHE A 205 -6.17 -11.71 -6.92
N VAL A 206 -7.07 -11.07 -6.19
CA VAL A 206 -8.22 -10.35 -6.75
C VAL A 206 -8.20 -8.91 -6.25
N LYS A 207 -8.47 -7.96 -7.14
CA LYS A 207 -8.57 -6.54 -6.78
C LYS A 207 -9.87 -5.97 -7.29
N THR A 208 -10.63 -5.31 -6.41
CA THR A 208 -11.85 -4.57 -6.73
C THR A 208 -11.66 -3.10 -6.40
N GLN A 209 -12.25 -2.21 -7.19
CA GLN A 209 -12.14 -0.76 -7.03
C GLN A 209 -13.52 -0.12 -7.11
N ASP A 210 -13.84 0.71 -6.11
CA ASP A 210 -15.07 1.50 -6.06
C ASP A 210 -14.76 2.87 -5.40
N PHE A 211 -14.34 3.82 -6.21
CA PHE A 211 -13.90 5.13 -5.75
C PHE A 211 -14.88 6.23 -6.11
N ALA A 212 -15.05 7.18 -5.19
CA ALA A 212 -15.78 8.42 -5.44
C ALA A 212 -15.10 9.28 -6.53
N LEU A 213 -15.88 10.10 -7.23
CA LEU A 213 -15.46 10.86 -8.41
C LEU A 213 -14.24 11.78 -8.20
N LYS A 214 -14.03 12.28 -6.98
CA LYS A 214 -12.90 13.16 -6.65
C LYS A 214 -11.68 12.40 -6.12
N THR A 215 -11.63 11.08 -6.25
CA THR A 215 -10.50 10.27 -5.85
C THR A 215 -9.59 10.00 -7.02
N THR A 216 -8.33 10.40 -6.89
CA THR A 216 -7.24 9.91 -7.72
C THR A 216 -6.57 8.77 -6.99
N HIS A 217 -6.68 7.56 -7.53
CA HIS A 217 -6.01 6.39 -6.96
C HIS A 217 -4.82 6.00 -7.82
N VAL A 218 -3.68 5.81 -7.18
CA VAL A 218 -2.46 5.29 -7.80
C VAL A 218 -2.06 4.03 -7.06
N ASP A 219 -1.91 2.96 -7.82
CA ASP A 219 -1.62 1.62 -7.30
C ASP A 219 -0.31 1.10 -7.90
N HIS A 220 0.60 0.74 -7.04
CA HIS A 220 1.85 0.09 -7.39
C HIS A 220 1.88 -1.29 -6.73
N THR A 221 1.50 -2.31 -7.50
CA THR A 221 1.56 -3.71 -7.04
C THR A 221 2.74 -4.43 -7.70
N PHE A 222 3.69 -4.89 -6.88
CA PHE A 222 4.85 -5.65 -7.31
C PHE A 222 4.74 -7.08 -6.81
N ILE A 223 4.83 -8.06 -7.72
CA ILE A 223 4.74 -9.49 -7.38
C ILE A 223 6.06 -10.16 -7.72
N PHE A 224 6.71 -10.71 -6.70
CA PHE A 224 7.98 -11.44 -6.79
C PHE A 224 7.72 -12.94 -6.60
N GLN A 225 7.85 -13.69 -7.67
CA GLN A 225 7.60 -15.14 -7.67
C GLN A 225 8.89 -15.93 -7.65
N GLN A 226 8.93 -16.97 -6.81
CA GLN A 226 10.02 -17.93 -6.75
C GLN A 226 9.69 -19.20 -7.56
N ALA A 227 10.62 -20.13 -7.63
CA ALA A 227 10.48 -21.35 -8.43
C ALA A 227 9.17 -22.11 -8.11
N ASN A 228 8.47 -22.54 -9.16
CA ASN A 228 7.22 -23.31 -9.08
C ASN A 228 6.07 -22.63 -8.31
N SER A 229 6.16 -21.33 -7.99
CA SER A 229 5.03 -20.59 -7.41
C SER A 229 4.01 -20.24 -8.49
N GLN A 230 2.75 -20.09 -8.11
CA GLN A 230 1.63 -19.75 -8.98
C GLN A 230 0.83 -18.57 -8.42
#